data_c1002fb62861bcab5ad04bd154275294
#
_entry.id   c1002fb62861bcab5ad04bd154275294
#
_cell.length_a   1.000
_cell.length_b   1.000
_cell.length_c   1.000
_cell.angle_alpha   90.00
_cell.angle_beta   90.00
_cell.angle_gamma   90.00
#
_symmetry.space_group_name_H-M   'P 1'
#
loop_
_entity.id
_entity.type
_entity.pdbx_description
1 polymer ?
#
loop_
_entity_poly.entity_id
_entity_poly.type
_entity_poly.pdbx_seq_one_letter_code
_entity_poly.pdbx_strand_id
1 'polypeptide(L)'
;NTYGVLVFQEQLAQMAREVGGFSLAEGVRLLKLISKKKIVVIRAMKEKFMAGAAAKGCPKEDAEHIWEMIEAGGGYLFNASHATAYAVTSYVGAYLKANYPTAFYTVALQWADDKEIPLLMSELELCSKARIVPPEINTSRQVFFTDYGTDEIFWSLGRIKQLGAKAVACIV
;
A
#
# COMPACT_ATOMS: atom_id res chain seq x y z
N ASN A 1 5.25 13.11 -15.70
CA ASN A 1 3.95 12.91 -15.04
C ASN A 1 4.00 13.04 -13.51
N THR A 2 5.18 13.25 -12.92
CA THR A 2 5.40 13.46 -11.48
C THR A 2 6.10 14.78 -11.19
N TYR A 3 5.93 15.75 -12.08
CA TYR A 3 6.46 17.13 -11.97
C TYR A 3 7.98 17.21 -11.68
N GLY A 4 8.75 16.30 -12.30
CA GLY A 4 10.20 16.23 -12.13
C GLY A 4 10.69 15.47 -10.90
N VAL A 5 9.79 14.96 -10.07
CA VAL A 5 10.14 14.16 -8.89
C VAL A 5 10.24 12.69 -9.28
N LEU A 6 11.32 12.01 -8.87
CA LEU A 6 11.45 10.57 -8.99
C LEU A 6 10.64 9.89 -7.89
N VAL A 7 9.60 9.17 -8.29
CA VAL A 7 8.69 8.44 -7.39
C VAL A 7 8.75 6.93 -7.66
N PHE A 8 8.79 6.54 -8.93
CA PHE A 8 8.67 5.16 -9.34
C PHE A 8 9.98 4.59 -9.91
N GLN A 9 10.24 3.31 -9.64
CA GLN A 9 11.39 2.59 -10.17
C GLN A 9 11.45 2.61 -11.70
N GLU A 10 10.29 2.56 -12.35
CA GLU A 10 10.17 2.59 -13.81
C GLU A 10 10.67 3.92 -14.40
N GLN A 11 10.50 5.03 -13.70
CA GLN A 11 11.03 6.34 -14.13
C GLN A 11 12.56 6.34 -14.18
N LEU A 12 13.21 5.66 -13.23
CA LEU A 12 14.66 5.54 -13.22
C LEU A 12 15.16 4.74 -14.44
N ALA A 13 14.51 3.62 -14.77
CA ALA A 13 14.83 2.86 -15.96
C ALA A 13 14.60 3.68 -17.25
N GLN A 14 13.56 4.49 -17.27
CA GLN A 14 13.25 5.42 -18.36
C GLN A 14 14.34 6.51 -18.50
N MET A 15 14.76 7.13 -17.42
CA MET A 15 15.84 8.13 -17.42
C MET A 15 17.16 7.53 -17.94
N ALA A 16 17.50 6.32 -17.48
CA ALA A 16 18.68 5.61 -17.97
C ALA A 16 18.60 5.36 -19.49
N ARG A 17 17.42 5.07 -20.01
CA ARG A 17 17.20 4.86 -21.44
C ARG A 17 17.21 6.18 -22.23
N GLU A 18 16.50 7.18 -21.79
CA GLU A 18 16.30 8.42 -22.53
C GLU A 18 17.54 9.30 -22.51
N VAL A 19 18.22 9.41 -21.39
CA VAL A 19 19.44 10.19 -21.24
C VAL A 19 20.67 9.33 -21.58
N GLY A 20 20.85 8.21 -20.89
CA GLY A 20 22.06 7.38 -21.02
C GLY A 20 22.08 6.44 -22.22
N GLY A 21 21.01 6.38 -23.04
CA GLY A 21 20.97 5.51 -24.22
C GLY A 21 20.89 4.01 -23.91
N PHE A 22 20.48 3.64 -22.70
CA PHE A 22 20.33 2.24 -22.31
C PHE A 22 19.14 1.59 -23.03
N SER A 23 19.23 0.30 -23.25
CA SER A 23 18.05 -0.50 -23.56
C SER A 23 17.14 -0.62 -22.34
N LEU A 24 15.88 -0.98 -22.56
CA LEU A 24 14.95 -1.21 -21.45
C LEU A 24 15.45 -2.31 -20.49
N ALA A 25 16.03 -3.37 -21.05
CA ALA A 25 16.59 -4.47 -20.26
C ALA A 25 17.77 -4.00 -19.38
N GLU A 26 18.62 -3.13 -19.89
CA GLU A 26 19.72 -2.55 -19.12
C GLU A 26 19.23 -1.60 -18.04
N GLY A 27 18.22 -0.80 -18.31
CA GLY A 27 17.57 0.06 -17.30
C GLY A 27 16.98 -0.76 -16.14
N VAL A 28 16.26 -1.84 -16.43
CA VAL A 28 15.73 -2.77 -15.41
C VAL A 28 16.87 -3.50 -14.67
N ARG A 29 17.94 -3.86 -15.37
CA ARG A 29 19.13 -4.46 -14.73
C ARG A 29 19.80 -3.47 -13.77
N LEU A 30 19.92 -2.21 -14.16
CA LEU A 30 20.49 -1.15 -13.32
C LEU A 30 19.72 -1.02 -12.01
N LEU A 31 18.39 -0.99 -12.04
CA LEU A 31 17.53 -0.99 -10.84
C LEU A 31 17.88 -2.13 -9.86
N LYS A 32 17.98 -3.35 -10.38
CA LYS A 32 18.33 -4.53 -9.58
C LYS A 32 19.73 -4.46 -8.97
N LEU A 33 20.67 -3.83 -9.67
CA LEU A 33 22.05 -3.69 -9.19
C LEU A 33 22.16 -2.65 -8.11
N ILE A 34 21.46 -1.52 -8.25
CA ILE A 34 21.43 -0.44 -7.24
C ILE A 34 20.77 -0.94 -5.96
N SER A 35 19.59 -1.58 -6.05
CA SER A 35 18.92 -2.15 -4.87
C SER A 35 19.76 -3.20 -4.14
N LYS A 36 20.63 -3.94 -4.86
CA LYS A 36 21.55 -4.92 -4.29
C LYS A 36 22.94 -4.34 -3.93
N LYS A 37 23.14 -3.02 -4.07
CA LYS A 37 24.40 -2.30 -3.76
C LYS A 37 25.65 -2.91 -4.44
N LYS A 38 25.53 -3.30 -5.71
CA LYS A 38 26.65 -3.90 -6.49
C LYS A 38 27.55 -2.83 -7.08
N ILE A 39 28.37 -2.16 -6.25
CA ILE A 39 29.13 -0.94 -6.54
C ILE A 39 30.01 -1.06 -7.79
N VAL A 40 30.73 -2.17 -7.96
CA VAL A 40 31.68 -2.36 -9.11
C VAL A 40 30.93 -2.30 -10.45
N VAL A 41 29.79 -3.00 -10.52
CA VAL A 41 28.98 -3.05 -11.76
C VAL A 41 28.27 -1.73 -12.01
N ILE A 42 27.83 -1.05 -10.95
CA ILE A 42 27.19 0.28 -11.02
C ILE A 42 28.16 1.31 -11.61
N ARG A 43 29.44 1.27 -11.21
CA ARG A 43 30.48 2.18 -11.79
C ARG A 43 30.65 1.97 -13.29
N ALA A 44 30.73 0.72 -13.75
CA ALA A 44 30.83 0.45 -15.19
C ALA A 44 29.58 0.93 -15.95
N MET A 45 28.41 0.83 -15.35
CA MET A 45 27.17 1.36 -15.93
C MET A 45 27.14 2.90 -15.92
N LYS A 46 27.77 3.56 -14.94
CA LYS A 46 27.93 5.03 -14.93
C LYS A 46 28.72 5.50 -16.14
N GLU A 47 29.85 4.88 -16.44
CA GLU A 47 30.68 5.23 -17.59
C GLU A 47 29.89 5.12 -18.90
N LYS A 48 29.14 4.01 -19.05
CA LYS A 48 28.25 3.83 -20.21
C LYS A 48 27.16 4.88 -20.28
N PHE A 49 26.55 5.24 -19.14
CA PHE A 49 25.51 6.27 -19.06
C PHE A 49 26.06 7.63 -19.49
N MET A 50 27.22 8.04 -18.97
CA MET A 50 27.86 9.30 -19.30
C MET A 50 28.23 9.39 -20.79
N ALA A 51 28.77 8.31 -21.37
CA ALA A 51 29.06 8.23 -22.81
C ALA A 51 27.78 8.36 -23.66
N GLY A 52 26.70 7.68 -23.26
CA GLY A 52 25.40 7.76 -23.94
C GLY A 52 24.76 9.15 -23.83
N ALA A 53 24.84 9.80 -22.68
CA ALA A 53 24.37 11.16 -22.46
C ALA A 53 25.13 12.18 -23.32
N ALA A 54 26.45 12.08 -23.36
CA ALA A 54 27.29 12.93 -24.21
C ALA A 54 26.96 12.75 -25.70
N ALA A 55 26.76 11.52 -26.16
CA ALA A 55 26.37 11.22 -27.55
C ALA A 55 25.00 11.83 -27.94
N LYS A 56 24.13 12.10 -26.96
CA LYS A 56 22.85 12.79 -27.15
C LYS A 56 22.89 14.29 -26.91
N GLY A 57 24.07 14.86 -26.65
CA GLY A 57 24.24 16.29 -26.43
C GLY A 57 23.83 16.76 -25.03
N CYS A 58 23.68 15.86 -24.07
CA CYS A 58 23.40 16.24 -22.68
C CYS A 58 24.68 16.85 -22.05
N PRO A 59 24.59 18.03 -21.40
CA PRO A 59 25.71 18.60 -20.67
C PRO A 59 26.23 17.63 -19.61
N LYS A 60 27.55 17.63 -19.39
CA LYS A 60 28.19 16.70 -18.46
C LYS A 60 27.66 16.86 -17.03
N GLU A 61 27.48 18.09 -16.59
CA GLU A 61 26.97 18.41 -15.25
C GLU A 61 25.54 17.89 -15.05
N ASP A 62 24.68 18.04 -16.04
CA ASP A 62 23.31 17.53 -16.00
C ASP A 62 23.28 16.00 -15.99
N ALA A 63 24.13 15.37 -16.79
CA ALA A 63 24.25 13.92 -16.81
C ALA A 63 24.76 13.35 -15.48
N GLU A 64 25.74 14.02 -14.85
CA GLU A 64 26.23 13.65 -13.51
C GLU A 64 25.12 13.79 -12.46
N HIS A 65 24.40 14.89 -12.46
CA HIS A 65 23.28 15.12 -11.53
C HIS A 65 22.17 14.07 -11.71
N ILE A 66 21.79 13.78 -12.93
CA ILE A 66 20.80 12.73 -13.24
C ILE A 66 21.28 11.36 -12.74
N TRP A 67 22.57 11.05 -12.94
CA TRP A 67 23.14 9.80 -12.44
C TRP A 67 23.08 9.72 -10.91
N GLU A 68 23.39 10.78 -10.20
CA GLU A 68 23.28 10.86 -8.72
C GLU A 68 21.85 10.62 -8.26
N MET A 69 20.86 11.20 -8.95
CA MET A 69 19.45 10.94 -8.68
C MET A 69 19.08 9.45 -8.89
N ILE A 70 19.62 8.84 -9.94
CA ILE A 70 19.45 7.41 -10.24
C ILE A 70 20.04 6.56 -9.10
N GLU A 71 21.24 6.85 -8.67
CA GLU A 71 21.95 6.12 -7.61
C GLU A 71 21.25 6.26 -6.25
N ALA A 72 20.85 7.47 -5.90
CA ALA A 72 20.12 7.75 -4.66
C ALA A 72 18.71 7.13 -4.65
N GLY A 73 17.99 7.20 -5.77
CA GLY A 73 16.61 6.77 -5.88
C GLY A 73 16.43 5.24 -5.83
N GLY A 74 17.42 4.48 -6.28
CA GLY A 74 17.27 3.03 -6.50
C GLY A 74 16.94 2.19 -5.24
N GLY A 75 17.12 2.74 -4.04
CA GLY A 75 16.79 2.06 -2.78
C GLY A 75 15.44 2.45 -2.17
N TYR A 76 14.81 3.53 -2.65
CA TYR A 76 13.63 4.14 -2.02
C TYR A 76 12.41 4.25 -2.94
N LEU A 77 12.57 4.02 -4.23
CA LEU A 77 11.49 4.19 -5.18
C LEU A 77 10.51 3.01 -5.16
N PHE A 78 9.24 3.34 -5.34
CA PHE A 78 8.16 2.35 -5.42
C PHE A 78 8.06 1.74 -6.83
N ASN A 79 7.61 0.50 -6.90
CA ASN A 79 7.17 -0.10 -8.15
C ASN A 79 5.78 0.46 -8.51
N ALA A 80 5.62 1.02 -9.70
CA ALA A 80 4.38 1.66 -10.14
C ALA A 80 3.21 0.67 -10.24
N SER A 81 3.46 -0.56 -10.70
CA SER A 81 2.42 -1.59 -10.78
C SER A 81 1.94 -2.04 -9.39
N HIS A 82 2.85 -2.15 -8.43
CA HIS A 82 2.51 -2.41 -7.03
C HIS A 82 1.65 -1.28 -6.44
N ALA A 83 2.09 -0.02 -6.61
CA ALA A 83 1.33 1.15 -6.14
C ALA A 83 -0.08 1.20 -6.76
N THR A 84 -0.21 0.90 -8.06
CA THR A 84 -1.50 0.85 -8.76
C THR A 84 -2.41 -0.25 -8.19
N ALA A 85 -1.87 -1.45 -7.96
CA ALA A 85 -2.64 -2.55 -7.38
C ALA A 85 -3.17 -2.20 -5.98
N TYR A 86 -2.34 -1.62 -5.14
CA TYR A 86 -2.76 -1.15 -3.81
C TYR A 86 -3.77 -0.01 -3.89
N ALA A 87 -3.60 0.93 -4.82
CA ALA A 87 -4.55 2.02 -5.03
C ALA A 87 -5.95 1.50 -5.40
N VAL A 88 -6.05 0.47 -6.25
CA VAL A 88 -7.33 -0.18 -6.56
C VAL A 88 -7.97 -0.78 -5.32
N THR A 89 -7.19 -1.53 -4.51
CA THR A 89 -7.69 -2.12 -3.26
C THR A 89 -8.16 -1.05 -2.28
N SER A 90 -7.36 0.02 -2.12
CA SER A 90 -7.71 1.15 -1.26
C SER A 90 -8.98 1.87 -1.73
N TYR A 91 -9.14 2.05 -3.06
CA TYR A 91 -10.34 2.63 -3.64
C TYR A 91 -11.59 1.77 -3.35
N VAL A 92 -11.48 0.45 -3.54
CA VAL A 92 -12.59 -0.47 -3.24
C VAL A 92 -12.95 -0.42 -1.75
N GLY A 93 -11.96 -0.40 -0.86
CA GLY A 93 -12.18 -0.23 0.57
C GLY A 93 -12.90 1.07 0.91
N ALA A 94 -12.44 2.19 0.35
CA ALA A 94 -13.07 3.51 0.53
C ALA A 94 -14.50 3.55 -0.03
N TYR A 95 -14.73 2.93 -1.19
CA TYR A 95 -16.05 2.83 -1.81
C TYR A 95 -17.03 2.04 -0.93
N LEU A 96 -16.60 0.88 -0.42
CA LEU A 96 -17.43 0.06 0.47
C LEU A 96 -17.74 0.80 1.77
N LYS A 97 -16.75 1.48 2.36
CA LYS A 97 -16.92 2.28 3.55
C LYS A 97 -17.94 3.41 3.37
N ALA A 98 -17.91 4.09 2.23
CA ALA A 98 -18.80 5.21 1.95
C ALA A 98 -20.24 4.77 1.61
N ASN A 99 -20.40 3.67 0.87
CA ASN A 99 -21.70 3.25 0.35
C ASN A 99 -22.37 2.12 1.17
N TYR A 100 -21.56 1.33 1.89
CA TYR A 100 -22.02 0.19 2.69
C TYR A 100 -21.36 0.16 4.08
N PRO A 101 -21.46 1.27 4.86
CA PRO A 101 -20.70 1.43 6.10
C PRO A 101 -20.97 0.30 7.10
N THR A 102 -22.20 -0.12 7.28
CA THR A 102 -22.55 -1.19 8.23
C THR A 102 -21.81 -2.48 7.91
N ALA A 103 -21.84 -2.92 6.66
CA ALA A 103 -21.12 -4.13 6.22
C ALA A 103 -19.59 -3.95 6.33
N PHE A 104 -19.08 -2.79 5.90
CA PHE A 104 -17.65 -2.47 5.98
C PHE A 104 -17.13 -2.55 7.42
N TYR A 105 -17.79 -1.86 8.35
CA TYR A 105 -17.35 -1.83 9.74
C TYR A 105 -17.56 -3.16 10.47
N THR A 106 -18.58 -3.95 10.09
CA THR A 106 -18.75 -5.31 10.62
C THR A 106 -17.53 -6.16 10.33
N VAL A 107 -17.03 -6.13 9.09
CA VAL A 107 -15.83 -6.87 8.69
C VAL A 107 -14.57 -6.25 9.29
N ALA A 108 -14.45 -4.92 9.29
CA ALA A 108 -13.30 -4.23 9.86
C ALA A 108 -13.12 -4.56 11.36
N LEU A 109 -14.19 -4.50 12.14
CA LEU A 109 -14.19 -4.84 13.59
C LEU A 109 -13.85 -6.31 13.82
N GLN A 110 -14.28 -7.22 12.93
CA GLN A 110 -13.97 -8.64 13.05
C GLN A 110 -12.48 -8.93 12.93
N TRP A 111 -11.75 -8.20 12.08
CA TRP A 111 -10.33 -8.44 11.80
C TRP A 111 -9.39 -7.45 12.48
N ALA A 112 -9.92 -6.42 13.14
CA ALA A 112 -9.15 -5.40 13.84
C ALA A 112 -8.39 -5.97 15.04
N ASP A 113 -7.22 -5.41 15.31
CA ASP A 113 -6.55 -5.60 16.59
C ASP A 113 -7.29 -4.84 17.71
N ASP A 114 -7.15 -5.29 18.98
CA ASP A 114 -7.82 -4.67 20.12
C ASP A 114 -7.55 -3.16 20.26
N LYS A 115 -6.40 -2.70 19.76
CA LYS A 115 -6.03 -1.27 19.77
C LYS A 115 -6.77 -0.45 18.70
N GLU A 116 -7.20 -1.09 17.63
CA GLU A 116 -7.88 -0.46 16.50
C GLU A 116 -9.41 -0.34 16.73
N ILE A 117 -9.97 -1.25 17.53
CA ILE A 117 -11.42 -1.28 17.78
C ILE A 117 -11.96 0.07 18.26
N PRO A 118 -11.38 0.76 19.26
CA PRO A 118 -11.89 2.06 19.70
C PRO A 118 -11.86 3.13 18.60
N LEU A 119 -10.85 3.11 17.74
CA LEU A 119 -10.74 4.05 16.62
C LEU A 119 -11.83 3.78 15.56
N LEU A 120 -12.06 2.51 15.22
CA LEU A 120 -13.11 2.11 14.29
C LEU A 120 -14.50 2.44 14.83
N MET A 121 -14.74 2.27 16.14
CA MET A 121 -16.00 2.65 16.78
C MET A 121 -16.24 4.16 16.69
N SER A 122 -15.25 4.97 17.06
CA SER A 122 -15.36 6.43 16.98
C SER A 122 -15.58 6.91 15.54
N GLU A 123 -14.91 6.29 14.58
CA GLU A 123 -15.08 6.60 13.17
C GLU A 123 -16.47 6.21 12.66
N LEU A 124 -16.97 5.03 13.05
CA LEU A 124 -18.32 4.58 12.74
C LEU A 124 -19.39 5.61 13.18
N GLU A 125 -19.29 6.08 14.41
CA GLU A 125 -20.22 7.06 14.98
C GLU A 125 -20.19 8.40 14.24
N LEU A 126 -19.00 8.83 13.78
CA LEU A 126 -18.82 10.09 13.06
C LEU A 126 -19.25 10.03 11.59
N CYS A 127 -19.04 8.87 10.94
CA CYS A 127 -19.12 8.75 9.49
C CYS A 127 -20.36 8.01 8.99
N SER A 128 -21.17 7.41 9.88
CA SER A 128 -22.31 6.61 9.45
C SER A 128 -23.49 6.70 10.42
N LYS A 129 -24.63 6.13 10.03
CA LYS A 129 -25.79 5.92 10.90
C LYS A 129 -25.74 4.58 11.62
N ALA A 130 -24.77 3.73 11.27
CA ALA A 130 -24.64 2.43 11.87
C ALA A 130 -24.31 2.54 13.35
N ARG A 131 -24.86 1.63 14.15
CA ARG A 131 -24.66 1.58 15.60
C ARG A 131 -24.22 0.20 16.04
N ILE A 132 -23.42 0.15 17.09
CA ILE A 132 -23.01 -1.10 17.70
C ILE A 132 -24.03 -1.50 18.75
N VAL A 133 -24.55 -2.72 18.62
CA VAL A 133 -25.41 -3.36 19.60
C VAL A 133 -24.49 -4.09 20.60
N PRO A 134 -24.59 -3.83 21.89
CA PRO A 134 -23.82 -4.52 22.91
C PRO A 134 -24.01 -6.04 22.86
N PRO A 135 -23.05 -6.82 23.40
CA PRO A 135 -23.17 -8.26 23.41
C PRO A 135 -24.35 -8.73 24.26
N GLU A 136 -25.18 -9.58 23.69
CA GLU A 136 -26.34 -10.19 24.32
C GLU A 136 -26.41 -11.68 23.99
N ILE A 137 -26.69 -12.52 25.01
CA ILE A 137 -26.57 -13.97 24.90
C ILE A 137 -27.57 -14.59 23.91
N ASN A 138 -28.72 -13.97 23.71
CA ASN A 138 -29.78 -14.50 22.85
C ASN A 138 -29.68 -14.02 21.39
N THR A 139 -28.89 -12.99 21.12
CA THR A 139 -28.79 -12.35 19.81
C THR A 139 -27.38 -12.36 19.23
N SER A 140 -26.36 -12.22 20.08
CA SER A 140 -24.98 -12.17 19.63
C SER A 140 -24.48 -13.53 19.13
N ARG A 141 -23.57 -13.47 18.16
CA ARG A 141 -22.94 -14.66 17.57
C ARG A 141 -21.44 -14.73 17.91
N GLN A 142 -20.80 -15.80 17.51
CA GLN A 142 -19.35 -15.93 17.70
C GLN A 142 -18.54 -14.82 17.05
N VAL A 143 -19.02 -14.24 15.94
CA VAL A 143 -18.39 -13.18 15.17
C VAL A 143 -19.26 -11.93 15.18
N PHE A 144 -18.66 -10.77 14.82
CA PHE A 144 -19.47 -9.59 14.49
C PHE A 144 -20.37 -9.90 13.32
N PHE A 145 -21.61 -9.46 13.37
CA PHE A 145 -22.53 -9.61 12.25
C PHE A 145 -23.49 -8.42 12.17
N THR A 146 -24.14 -8.30 11.04
CA THR A 146 -25.24 -7.37 10.80
C THR A 146 -26.35 -8.10 10.05
N ASP A 147 -27.60 -7.71 10.28
CA ASP A 147 -28.70 -8.21 9.49
C ASP A 147 -28.94 -7.32 8.27
N TYR A 148 -29.39 -7.94 7.17
CA TYR A 148 -29.59 -7.23 5.90
C TYR A 148 -30.63 -6.09 6.07
N GLY A 149 -30.25 -4.89 5.61
CA GLY A 149 -31.13 -3.72 5.64
C GLY A 149 -31.24 -3.02 6.99
N THR A 150 -30.44 -3.41 7.98
CA THR A 150 -30.33 -2.69 9.26
C THR A 150 -29.07 -1.87 9.33
N ASP A 151 -29.08 -0.84 10.18
CA ASP A 151 -27.89 -0.06 10.53
C ASP A 151 -27.27 -0.55 11.86
N GLU A 152 -27.47 -1.84 12.20
CA GLU A 152 -27.01 -2.44 13.45
C GLU A 152 -25.86 -3.41 13.22
N ILE A 153 -24.81 -3.30 14.05
CA ILE A 153 -23.68 -4.21 14.11
C ILE A 153 -23.69 -4.88 15.47
N PHE A 154 -23.96 -6.15 15.51
CA PHE A 154 -24.02 -6.93 16.74
C PHE A 154 -22.63 -7.34 17.19
N TRP A 155 -22.31 -7.06 18.47
CA TRP A 155 -21.01 -7.37 19.04
C TRP A 155 -20.74 -8.87 19.08
N SER A 156 -19.51 -9.26 18.72
CA SER A 156 -19.04 -10.64 18.74
C SER A 156 -18.87 -11.17 20.16
N LEU A 157 -19.45 -12.32 20.49
CA LEU A 157 -19.14 -13.03 21.74
C LEU A 157 -17.68 -13.50 21.79
N GLY A 158 -17.10 -13.82 20.65
CA GLY A 158 -15.69 -14.22 20.54
C GLY A 158 -14.68 -13.09 20.86
N ARG A 159 -15.14 -11.84 20.93
CA ARG A 159 -14.32 -10.67 21.32
C ARG A 159 -14.48 -10.26 22.78
N ILE A 160 -15.26 -11.00 23.56
CA ILE A 160 -15.40 -10.74 24.99
C ILE A 160 -14.17 -11.32 25.72
N LYS A 161 -13.46 -10.46 26.45
CA LYS A 161 -12.28 -10.88 27.21
C LYS A 161 -12.67 -11.94 28.25
N GLN A 162 -11.85 -12.97 28.39
CA GLN A 162 -12.03 -14.10 29.28
C GLN A 162 -13.15 -15.08 28.90
N LEU A 163 -13.86 -14.85 27.80
CA LEU A 163 -14.82 -15.80 27.25
C LEU A 163 -14.12 -16.67 26.19
N GLY A 164 -13.77 -17.91 26.58
CA GLY A 164 -13.05 -18.83 25.71
C GLY A 164 -13.92 -19.39 24.58
N ALA A 165 -13.31 -19.78 23.47
CA ALA A 165 -14.00 -20.27 22.27
C ALA A 165 -14.95 -21.47 22.56
N LYS A 166 -14.60 -22.34 23.51
CA LYS A 166 -15.45 -23.47 23.93
C LYS A 166 -16.75 -22.97 24.60
N ALA A 167 -16.64 -21.95 25.47
CA ALA A 167 -17.81 -21.38 26.13
C ALA A 167 -18.72 -20.68 25.11
N VAL A 168 -18.13 -19.92 24.18
CA VAL A 168 -18.89 -19.28 23.08
C VAL A 168 -19.64 -20.35 22.26
N ALA A 169 -18.98 -21.45 21.89
CA ALA A 169 -19.59 -22.53 21.12
C ALA A 169 -20.72 -23.28 21.88
N CYS A 170 -20.79 -23.15 23.20
CA CYS A 170 -21.91 -23.70 23.99
C CYS A 170 -23.10 -22.74 24.08
N ILE A 171 -22.89 -21.43 23.83
CA ILE A 171 -23.91 -20.39 23.87
C ILE A 171 -24.61 -20.25 22.51
N VAL A 172 -23.83 -20.34 21.43
CA VAL A 172 -24.30 -20.18 20.03
C VAL A 172 -24.62 -21.53 19.43
#